data_549714173d233d782d2642a886060a16
#
_entry.id   549714173d233d782d2642a886060a16
#
_cell.length_a   1.000
_cell.length_b   1.000
_cell.length_c   1.000
_cell.angle_alpha   90.00
_cell.angle_beta   90.00
_cell.angle_gamma   90.00
#
_symmetry.space_group_name_H-M   'P 1'
#
loop_
_entity.id
_entity.type
_entity.pdbx_description
1 polymer ?
#
loop_
_entity_poly.entity_id
_entity_poly.type
_entity_poly.pdbx_seq_one_letter_code
_entity_poly.pdbx_strand_id
1 'polypeptide(L)'
;PWGSASILPISYSYISMMGDDGLKLATQVAILNANYIKERLKNYYPILYTGKNNMVAHEFIVDIRPFKQELNISDEDIAKRLIDYGFHAPTMSFPVPGTLMIEPTESESKEELDRFCEAMISIHNEITMIRDGKFDKDDNPIKNAPHTIEEVSSDNWDHKYSRKEAAYPHAYLINNKYWSPVSRIDNVYGDRNLFCVCPPIDEYEEAKTG
;
A
#
# COMPACT_ATOMS: atom_id res chain seq x y z
N PRO A 1 -10.59 -28.29 12.11
CA PRO A 1 -11.91 -27.68 12.15
C PRO A 1 -12.15 -26.87 13.42
N TRP A 2 -11.26 -27.03 14.41
CA TRP A 2 -11.44 -26.41 15.72
C TRP A 2 -10.69 -25.07 15.87
N GLY A 3 -9.91 -24.67 14.89
CA GLY A 3 -9.11 -23.47 14.89
C GLY A 3 -7.97 -23.50 15.92
N SER A 4 -7.32 -22.34 16.15
CA SER A 4 -6.28 -22.18 17.14
C SER A 4 -6.82 -21.50 18.40
N ALA A 5 -6.87 -22.23 19.51
CA ALA A 5 -7.31 -21.67 20.79
C ALA A 5 -6.37 -20.57 21.32
N SER A 6 -5.13 -20.52 20.85
CA SER A 6 -4.14 -19.52 21.27
C SER A 6 -4.48 -18.10 20.83
N ILE A 7 -5.39 -17.89 19.88
CA ILE A 7 -5.86 -16.55 19.50
C ILE A 7 -6.85 -15.96 20.51
N LEU A 8 -7.55 -16.78 21.30
CA LEU A 8 -8.53 -16.31 22.28
C LEU A 8 -7.94 -15.42 23.38
N PRO A 9 -6.74 -15.72 23.95
CA PRO A 9 -6.07 -14.83 24.89
C PRO A 9 -5.75 -13.44 24.32
N ILE A 10 -5.55 -13.30 23.01
CA ILE A 10 -5.31 -12.00 22.35
C ILE A 10 -6.55 -11.12 22.50
N SER A 11 -7.72 -11.62 22.11
CA SER A 11 -8.98 -10.89 22.25
C SER A 11 -9.33 -10.62 23.71
N TYR A 12 -9.12 -11.59 24.60
CA TYR A 12 -9.34 -11.42 26.03
C TYR A 12 -8.46 -10.32 26.61
N SER A 13 -7.18 -10.33 26.30
CA SER A 13 -6.22 -9.33 26.80
C SER A 13 -6.56 -7.95 26.25
N TYR A 14 -6.86 -7.82 24.97
CA TYR A 14 -7.25 -6.56 24.34
C TYR A 14 -8.49 -5.96 25.02
N ILE A 15 -9.55 -6.73 25.18
CA ILE A 15 -10.79 -6.29 25.85
C ILE A 15 -10.53 -5.91 27.31
N SER A 16 -9.73 -6.72 28.04
CA SER A 16 -9.42 -6.47 29.45
C SER A 16 -8.56 -5.21 29.64
N MET A 17 -7.64 -4.92 28.71
CA MET A 17 -6.79 -3.72 28.74
C MET A 17 -7.56 -2.45 28.38
N MET A 18 -8.45 -2.53 27.39
CA MET A 18 -9.20 -1.38 26.86
C MET A 18 -10.40 -1.02 27.76
N GLY A 19 -11.09 -2.00 28.30
CA GLY A 19 -12.35 -1.81 29.01
C GLY A 19 -13.45 -1.26 28.09
N ASP A 20 -14.61 -0.96 28.66
CA ASP A 20 -15.77 -0.47 27.89
C ASP A 20 -15.51 0.90 27.24
N ASP A 21 -15.01 1.85 28.03
CA ASP A 21 -14.70 3.20 27.52
C ASP A 21 -13.61 3.20 26.45
N GLY A 22 -12.56 2.37 26.62
CA GLY A 22 -11.47 2.26 25.66
C GLY A 22 -11.92 1.65 24.34
N LEU A 23 -12.72 0.59 24.35
CA LEU A 23 -13.28 -0.03 23.15
C LEU A 23 -14.19 0.93 22.37
N LYS A 24 -15.02 1.70 23.09
CA LYS A 24 -15.85 2.73 22.47
C LYS A 24 -15.02 3.84 21.86
N LEU A 25 -14.01 4.33 22.58
CA LEU A 25 -13.12 5.38 22.09
C LEU A 25 -12.34 4.90 20.84
N ALA A 26 -11.79 3.69 20.87
CA ALA A 26 -11.09 3.09 19.71
C ALA A 26 -11.97 3.09 18.46
N THR A 27 -13.22 2.64 18.58
CA THR A 27 -14.17 2.65 17.46
C THR A 27 -14.46 4.07 16.94
N GLN A 28 -14.63 5.02 17.85
CA GLN A 28 -14.88 6.42 17.48
C GLN A 28 -13.68 7.04 16.75
N VAL A 29 -12.45 6.75 17.22
CA VAL A 29 -11.22 7.23 16.60
C VAL A 29 -11.01 6.58 15.22
N ALA A 30 -11.26 5.28 15.08
CA ALA A 30 -11.17 4.60 13.79
C ALA A 30 -12.09 5.24 12.73
N ILE A 31 -13.35 5.53 13.10
CA ILE A 31 -14.29 6.22 12.20
C ILE A 31 -13.84 7.65 11.90
N LEU A 32 -13.33 8.37 12.90
CA LEU A 32 -12.81 9.72 12.71
C LEU A 32 -11.62 9.74 11.74
N ASN A 33 -10.66 8.82 11.93
CA ASN A 33 -9.47 8.70 11.09
C ASN A 33 -9.82 8.40 9.63
N ALA A 34 -10.74 7.45 9.39
CA ALA A 34 -11.18 7.12 8.04
C ALA A 34 -11.84 8.35 7.35
N ASN A 35 -12.71 9.06 8.06
CA ASN A 35 -13.34 10.27 7.52
C ASN A 35 -12.33 11.41 7.32
N TYR A 36 -11.34 11.54 8.17
CA TYR A 36 -10.25 12.52 8.02
C TYR A 36 -9.47 12.28 6.71
N ILE A 37 -8.99 11.06 6.48
CA ILE A 37 -8.27 10.72 5.24
C ILE A 37 -9.17 10.92 4.02
N LYS A 38 -10.41 10.42 4.08
CA LYS A 38 -11.40 10.59 2.99
C LYS A 38 -11.57 12.08 2.62
N GLU A 39 -11.73 12.96 3.60
CA GLU A 39 -11.88 14.41 3.33
C GLU A 39 -10.64 15.01 2.69
N ARG A 40 -9.43 14.56 3.08
CA ARG A 40 -8.16 14.99 2.48
C ARG A 40 -8.01 14.53 1.03
N LEU A 41 -8.51 13.33 0.71
CA LEU A 41 -8.31 12.69 -0.60
C LEU A 41 -9.44 12.91 -1.61
N LYS A 42 -10.64 13.31 -1.21
CA LYS A 42 -11.84 13.38 -2.06
C LYS A 42 -11.71 14.25 -3.31
N ASN A 43 -10.82 15.23 -3.32
CA ASN A 43 -10.58 16.10 -4.46
C ASN A 43 -9.56 15.53 -5.46
N TYR A 44 -8.90 14.46 -5.10
CA TYR A 44 -7.86 13.81 -5.89
C TYR A 44 -8.32 12.44 -6.42
N TYR A 45 -9.09 11.74 -5.62
CA TYR A 45 -9.55 10.38 -5.91
C TYR A 45 -11.06 10.27 -5.70
N PRO A 46 -11.80 9.65 -6.63
CA PRO A 46 -13.20 9.32 -6.40
C PRO A 46 -13.36 8.40 -5.20
N ILE A 47 -14.27 8.74 -4.29
CA ILE A 47 -14.63 7.89 -3.15
C ILE A 47 -15.86 7.08 -3.54
N LEU A 48 -15.71 5.76 -3.50
CA LEU A 48 -16.78 4.84 -3.82
C LEU A 48 -17.54 4.49 -2.53
N TYR A 49 -18.86 4.64 -2.59
CA TYR A 49 -19.77 4.38 -1.47
C TYR A 49 -19.55 5.30 -0.26
N THR A 50 -20.50 6.17 -0.05
CA THR A 50 -20.63 6.98 1.17
C THR A 50 -22.02 6.81 1.76
N GLY A 51 -22.13 6.94 3.05
CA GLY A 51 -23.40 6.95 3.77
C GLY A 51 -24.05 8.33 3.82
N LYS A 52 -24.96 8.53 4.76
CA LYS A 52 -25.59 9.81 5.03
C LYS A 52 -24.53 10.87 5.34
N ASN A 53 -24.79 12.11 4.89
CA ASN A 53 -23.88 13.25 5.08
C ASN A 53 -22.48 13.04 4.49
N ASN A 54 -22.38 12.21 3.47
CA ASN A 54 -21.10 11.88 2.83
C ASN A 54 -20.04 11.30 3.79
N MET A 55 -20.48 10.61 4.85
CA MET A 55 -19.62 9.97 5.83
C MET A 55 -19.30 8.52 5.43
N VAL A 56 -18.16 8.03 5.89
CA VAL A 56 -17.73 6.62 5.80
C VAL A 56 -17.62 6.00 7.18
N ALA A 57 -17.53 4.69 7.27
CA ALA A 57 -17.33 3.96 8.52
C ALA A 57 -15.84 4.03 8.95
N HIS A 58 -15.29 2.92 9.45
CA HIS A 58 -13.87 2.82 9.83
C HIS A 58 -12.93 2.59 8.63
N GLU A 59 -13.50 2.33 7.47
CA GLU A 59 -12.81 2.10 6.20
C GLU A 59 -13.56 2.79 5.06
N PHE A 60 -12.89 2.99 3.94
CA PHE A 60 -13.52 3.52 2.73
C PHE A 60 -12.76 3.07 1.48
N ILE A 61 -13.45 3.18 0.34
CA ILE A 61 -12.94 2.68 -0.94
C ILE A 61 -12.61 3.85 -1.87
N VAL A 62 -11.38 3.84 -2.36
CA VAL A 62 -10.90 4.76 -3.41
C VAL A 62 -10.99 4.08 -4.76
N ASP A 63 -11.64 4.72 -5.72
CA ASP A 63 -11.84 4.19 -7.07
C ASP A 63 -10.67 4.58 -7.99
N ILE A 64 -9.89 3.59 -8.43
CA ILE A 64 -8.75 3.79 -9.33
C ILE A 64 -9.11 3.54 -10.80
N ARG A 65 -10.28 2.98 -11.08
CA ARG A 65 -10.70 2.63 -12.44
C ARG A 65 -10.66 3.78 -13.46
N PRO A 66 -10.98 5.04 -13.11
CA PRO A 66 -10.83 6.16 -14.06
C PRO A 66 -9.38 6.34 -14.55
N PHE A 67 -8.38 6.21 -13.66
CA PHE A 67 -6.97 6.31 -14.03
C PHE A 67 -6.51 5.13 -14.88
N LYS A 68 -7.06 3.94 -14.63
CA LYS A 68 -6.81 2.76 -15.47
C LYS A 68 -7.35 2.94 -16.88
N GLN A 69 -8.55 3.50 -17.02
CA GLN A 69 -9.17 3.74 -18.32
C GLN A 69 -8.45 4.82 -19.13
N GLU A 70 -8.05 5.90 -18.48
CA GLU A 70 -7.43 7.05 -19.13
C GLU A 70 -5.93 6.84 -19.44
N LEU A 71 -5.17 6.34 -18.47
CA LEU A 71 -3.71 6.32 -18.48
C LEU A 71 -3.09 4.93 -18.29
N ASN A 72 -3.93 3.90 -18.20
CA ASN A 72 -3.51 2.53 -17.88
C ASN A 72 -2.83 2.41 -16.49
N ILE A 73 -3.09 3.32 -15.55
CA ILE A 73 -2.59 3.24 -14.15
C ILE A 73 -3.57 2.43 -13.31
N SER A 74 -3.13 1.29 -12.83
CA SER A 74 -3.95 0.36 -12.01
C SER A 74 -3.83 0.65 -10.51
N ASP A 75 -4.71 0.03 -9.71
CA ASP A 75 -4.60 -0.04 -8.26
C ASP A 75 -3.29 -0.69 -7.82
N GLU A 76 -2.82 -1.72 -8.51
CA GLU A 76 -1.50 -2.33 -8.28
C GLU A 76 -0.35 -1.33 -8.52
N ASP A 77 -0.42 -0.51 -9.56
CA ASP A 77 0.60 0.50 -9.84
C ASP A 77 0.72 1.50 -8.69
N ILE A 78 -0.41 1.98 -8.16
CA ILE A 78 -0.43 2.89 -7.01
C ILE A 78 0.05 2.17 -5.74
N ALA A 79 -0.38 0.93 -5.51
CA ALA A 79 0.06 0.12 -4.38
C ALA A 79 1.58 -0.08 -4.37
N LYS A 80 2.17 -0.42 -5.51
CA LYS A 80 3.63 -0.55 -5.66
C LYS A 80 4.33 0.79 -5.46
N ARG A 81 3.77 1.90 -5.97
CA ARG A 81 4.36 3.23 -5.76
C ARG A 81 4.31 3.68 -4.31
N LEU A 82 3.29 3.32 -3.54
CA LEU A 82 3.21 3.58 -2.10
C LEU A 82 4.38 2.95 -1.32
N ILE A 83 4.94 1.82 -1.77
CA ILE A 83 6.13 1.22 -1.16
C ILE A 83 7.31 2.19 -1.23
N ASP A 84 7.50 2.90 -2.35
CA ASP A 84 8.56 3.92 -2.48
C ASP A 84 8.36 5.10 -1.53
N TYR A 85 7.11 5.38 -1.15
CA TYR A 85 6.74 6.37 -0.13
C TYR A 85 6.82 5.82 1.30
N GLY A 86 7.23 4.56 1.48
CA GLY A 86 7.40 3.91 2.78
C GLY A 86 6.09 3.45 3.42
N PHE A 87 5.11 3.07 2.59
CA PHE A 87 3.84 2.51 3.05
C PHE A 87 3.64 1.08 2.55
N HIS A 88 3.14 0.23 3.42
CA HIS A 88 2.48 -0.98 3.01
C HIS A 88 1.13 -0.59 2.37
N ALA A 89 0.88 -1.09 1.17
CA ALA A 89 -0.30 -0.68 0.42
C ALA A 89 -1.61 -1.12 1.09
N PRO A 90 -2.69 -0.33 0.93
CA PRO A 90 -4.05 -0.75 1.27
C PRO A 90 -4.48 -2.00 0.50
N THR A 91 -5.52 -2.68 0.98
CA THR A 91 -6.13 -3.82 0.29
C THR A 91 -6.55 -3.43 -1.13
N MET A 92 -6.04 -4.18 -2.11
CA MET A 92 -6.31 -3.95 -3.53
C MET A 92 -7.50 -4.76 -4.04
N SER A 93 -8.26 -4.17 -4.96
CA SER A 93 -9.32 -4.85 -5.72
C SER A 93 -10.34 -5.59 -4.86
N PHE A 94 -10.63 -5.08 -3.67
CA PHE A 94 -11.62 -5.62 -2.75
C PHE A 94 -12.39 -4.49 -2.04
N PRO A 95 -13.70 -4.59 -1.89
CA PRO A 95 -14.61 -5.61 -2.47
C PRO A 95 -14.92 -5.41 -3.96
N VAL A 96 -14.41 -4.34 -4.55
CA VAL A 96 -14.63 -4.00 -5.96
C VAL A 96 -13.29 -4.05 -6.71
N PRO A 97 -13.20 -4.77 -7.85
CA PRO A 97 -11.98 -4.78 -8.66
C PRO A 97 -11.55 -3.37 -9.10
N GLY A 98 -10.23 -3.09 -9.06
CA GLY A 98 -9.66 -1.82 -9.47
C GLY A 98 -9.84 -0.69 -8.44
N THR A 99 -9.93 -1.02 -7.17
CA THR A 99 -10.07 -0.08 -6.06
C THR A 99 -9.02 -0.33 -4.98
N LEU A 100 -8.85 0.65 -4.08
CA LEU A 100 -8.07 0.51 -2.85
C LEU A 100 -8.98 0.71 -1.65
N MET A 101 -8.96 -0.20 -0.69
CA MET A 101 -9.70 -0.07 0.57
C MET A 101 -8.77 0.44 1.65
N ILE A 102 -9.03 1.63 2.16
CA ILE A 102 -8.21 2.31 3.15
C ILE A 102 -8.86 2.19 4.53
N GLU A 103 -8.13 1.58 5.46
CA GLU A 103 -8.51 1.37 6.85
C GLU A 103 -7.38 1.85 7.78
N PRO A 104 -7.45 3.09 8.30
CA PRO A 104 -6.37 3.63 9.14
C PRO A 104 -6.37 3.07 10.56
N THR A 105 -7.44 2.43 11.03
CA THR A 105 -7.68 1.99 12.42
C THR A 105 -7.67 3.15 13.43
N GLU A 106 -7.66 2.81 14.72
CA GLU A 106 -7.50 3.76 15.82
C GLU A 106 -6.04 4.00 16.21
N SER A 107 -5.13 3.14 15.74
CA SER A 107 -3.73 3.09 16.21
C SER A 107 -2.82 4.13 15.55
N GLU A 108 -3.22 4.64 14.39
CA GLU A 108 -2.39 5.57 13.64
C GLU A 108 -2.41 6.98 14.23
N SER A 109 -1.24 7.60 14.34
CA SER A 109 -1.13 8.99 14.76
C SER A 109 -1.61 9.95 13.66
N LYS A 110 -1.98 11.17 14.05
CA LYS A 110 -2.37 12.18 13.07
C LYS A 110 -1.24 12.49 12.07
N GLU A 111 0.01 12.50 12.54
CA GLU A 111 1.17 12.70 11.66
C GLU A 111 1.28 11.58 10.62
N GLU A 112 0.99 10.34 10.98
CA GLU A 112 1.01 9.22 10.05
C GLU A 112 -0.14 9.30 9.04
N LEU A 113 -1.34 9.70 9.49
CA LEU A 113 -2.47 9.96 8.58
C LEU A 113 -2.14 11.08 7.59
N ASP A 114 -1.50 12.15 8.06
CA ASP A 114 -1.06 13.26 7.20
C ASP A 114 -0.01 12.80 6.19
N ARG A 115 1.00 12.03 6.64
CA ARG A 115 2.05 11.46 5.79
C ARG A 115 1.46 10.57 4.70
N PHE A 116 0.47 9.74 5.03
CA PHE A 116 -0.23 8.90 4.07
C PHE A 116 -1.00 9.74 3.04
N CYS A 117 -1.74 10.75 3.49
CA CYS A 117 -2.45 11.66 2.59
C CYS A 117 -1.49 12.38 1.63
N GLU A 118 -0.34 12.85 2.13
CA GLU A 118 0.68 13.51 1.31
C GLU A 118 1.28 12.56 0.27
N ALA A 119 1.52 11.29 0.62
CA ALA A 119 1.97 10.27 -0.31
C ALA A 119 0.94 10.05 -1.42
N MET A 120 -0.32 9.84 -1.09
CA MET A 120 -1.39 9.67 -2.07
C MET A 120 -1.57 10.90 -2.97
N ILE A 121 -1.54 12.10 -2.41
CA ILE A 121 -1.63 13.36 -3.19
C ILE A 121 -0.41 13.50 -4.12
N SER A 122 0.78 13.14 -3.66
CA SER A 122 2.00 13.15 -4.49
C SER A 122 1.90 12.17 -5.65
N ILE A 123 1.39 10.96 -5.42
CA ILE A 123 1.14 9.97 -6.47
C ILE A 123 0.09 10.50 -7.47
N HIS A 124 -0.97 11.16 -7.00
CA HIS A 124 -1.94 11.80 -7.90
C HIS A 124 -1.29 12.89 -8.77
N ASN A 125 -0.33 13.67 -8.22
CA ASN A 125 0.42 14.65 -8.99
C ASN A 125 1.31 13.97 -10.05
N GLU A 126 1.93 12.82 -9.72
CA GLU A 126 2.67 12.00 -10.71
C GLU A 126 1.74 11.51 -11.84
N ILE A 127 0.51 11.07 -11.51
CA ILE A 127 -0.51 10.70 -12.51
C ILE A 127 -0.85 11.90 -13.41
N THR A 128 -0.96 13.09 -12.82
CA THR A 128 -1.20 14.32 -13.58
C THR A 128 -0.01 14.64 -14.49
N MET A 129 1.23 14.42 -14.05
CA MET A 129 2.42 14.59 -14.89
C MET A 129 2.44 13.64 -16.08
N ILE A 130 1.94 12.41 -15.93
CA ILE A 130 1.77 11.46 -17.05
C ILE A 130 0.69 11.98 -18.01
N ARG A 131 -0.45 12.45 -17.49
CA ARG A 131 -1.53 13.03 -18.29
C ARG A 131 -1.06 14.22 -19.12
N ASP A 132 -0.24 15.09 -18.53
CA ASP A 132 0.30 16.28 -19.17
C ASP A 132 1.49 16.00 -20.12
N GLY A 133 1.93 14.75 -20.22
CA GLY A 133 3.06 14.33 -21.05
C GLY A 133 4.45 14.75 -20.51
N LYS A 134 4.53 15.12 -19.22
CA LYS A 134 5.80 15.41 -18.52
C LYS A 134 6.54 14.15 -18.13
N PHE A 135 5.79 13.10 -17.76
CA PHE A 135 6.30 11.74 -17.65
C PHE A 135 5.86 10.92 -18.85
N ASP A 136 6.71 9.98 -19.24
CA ASP A 136 6.39 9.00 -20.27
C ASP A 136 5.23 8.10 -19.80
N LYS A 137 4.40 7.66 -20.75
CA LYS A 137 3.20 6.88 -20.43
C LYS A 137 3.52 5.48 -19.93
N ASP A 138 4.57 4.87 -20.48
CA ASP A 138 4.95 3.48 -20.22
C ASP A 138 6.19 3.38 -19.30
N ASP A 139 7.08 4.40 -19.33
CA ASP A 139 8.29 4.46 -18.52
C ASP A 139 8.23 5.66 -17.56
N ASN A 140 7.70 5.43 -16.38
CA ASN A 140 7.50 6.45 -15.34
C ASN A 140 7.61 5.85 -13.93
N PRO A 141 7.78 6.69 -12.88
CA PRO A 141 7.99 6.21 -11.52
C PRO A 141 6.87 5.30 -10.99
N ILE A 142 5.61 5.49 -11.42
CA ILE A 142 4.49 4.68 -10.96
C ILE A 142 4.52 3.29 -11.61
N LYS A 143 4.84 3.22 -12.90
CA LYS A 143 4.89 1.95 -13.65
C LYS A 143 6.05 1.07 -13.23
N ASN A 144 7.17 1.66 -12.85
CA ASN A 144 8.38 0.91 -12.51
C ASN A 144 8.54 0.67 -10.99
N ALA A 145 7.67 1.26 -10.15
CA ALA A 145 7.70 1.04 -8.71
C ALA A 145 7.46 -0.43 -8.32
N PRO A 146 8.05 -0.89 -7.20
CA PRO A 146 8.93 -0.15 -6.30
C PRO A 146 10.39 -0.15 -6.78
N HIS A 147 11.14 0.89 -6.41
CA HIS A 147 12.55 1.04 -6.77
C HIS A 147 13.45 0.52 -5.63
N THR A 148 14.43 -0.31 -5.99
CA THR A 148 15.42 -0.84 -5.04
C THR A 148 16.63 0.09 -4.92
N ILE A 149 17.39 -0.05 -3.83
CA ILE A 149 18.65 0.68 -3.68
C ILE A 149 19.67 0.27 -4.77
N GLU A 150 19.68 -1.00 -5.15
CA GLU A 150 20.57 -1.53 -6.20
C GLU A 150 20.29 -0.87 -7.53
N GLU A 151 19.02 -0.77 -7.94
CA GLU A 151 18.61 -0.13 -9.18
C GLU A 151 18.96 1.38 -9.19
N VAL A 152 18.64 2.10 -8.12
CA VAL A 152 18.86 3.55 -8.03
C VAL A 152 20.36 3.90 -7.95
N SER A 153 21.18 3.04 -7.36
CA SER A 153 22.64 3.24 -7.23
C SER A 153 23.46 2.67 -8.38
N SER A 154 22.84 1.91 -9.29
CA SER A 154 23.51 1.37 -10.48
C SER A 154 24.11 2.46 -11.36
N ASP A 155 25.21 2.18 -12.04
CA ASP A 155 25.78 3.07 -13.05
C ASP A 155 24.84 3.24 -14.27
N ASN A 156 24.04 2.22 -14.57
CA ASN A 156 23.06 2.25 -15.64
C ASN A 156 21.70 2.75 -15.12
N TRP A 157 21.15 3.76 -15.80
CA TRP A 157 19.82 4.28 -15.54
C TRP A 157 19.12 4.56 -16.87
N ASP A 158 18.35 3.58 -17.33
CA ASP A 158 17.72 3.64 -18.64
C ASP A 158 16.30 4.21 -18.62
N HIS A 159 15.88 4.79 -17.50
CA HIS A 159 14.56 5.39 -17.34
C HIS A 159 14.50 6.85 -17.79
N LYS A 160 13.34 7.27 -18.28
CA LYS A 160 13.05 8.64 -18.77
C LYS A 160 12.76 9.62 -17.64
N TYR A 161 12.90 9.23 -16.39
CA TYR A 161 12.77 10.04 -15.18
C TYR A 161 14.03 9.93 -14.33
N SER A 162 14.22 10.86 -13.40
CA SER A 162 15.44 10.90 -12.59
C SER A 162 15.42 9.90 -11.44
N ARG A 163 16.61 9.50 -10.98
CA ARG A 163 16.77 8.71 -9.74
C ARG A 163 16.15 9.40 -8.52
N LYS A 164 16.13 10.72 -8.50
CA LYS A 164 15.50 11.50 -7.43
C LYS A 164 13.98 11.33 -7.44
N GLU A 165 13.35 11.36 -8.61
CA GLU A 165 11.92 11.11 -8.77
C GLU A 165 11.55 9.66 -8.44
N ALA A 166 12.45 8.72 -8.73
CA ALA A 166 12.31 7.32 -8.32
C ALA A 166 12.33 7.16 -6.79
N ALA A 167 13.42 7.59 -6.16
CA ALA A 167 13.75 7.26 -4.77
C ALA A 167 13.23 8.27 -3.73
N TYR A 168 13.18 9.55 -4.08
CA TYR A 168 12.89 10.65 -3.15
C TYR A 168 11.80 11.57 -3.69
N PRO A 169 10.62 11.04 -4.04
CA PRO A 169 9.53 11.85 -4.60
C PRO A 169 8.94 12.84 -3.59
N HIS A 170 9.18 12.67 -2.30
CA HIS A 170 8.74 13.57 -1.23
C HIS A 170 9.88 13.86 -0.25
N ALA A 171 9.87 15.07 0.35
CA ALA A 171 10.97 15.54 1.19
C ALA A 171 11.21 14.71 2.46
N TYR A 172 10.16 14.14 3.08
CA TYR A 172 10.32 13.31 4.28
C TYR A 172 11.13 12.04 4.04
N LEU A 173 11.19 11.56 2.80
CA LEU A 173 11.93 10.35 2.42
C LEU A 173 13.46 10.51 2.51
N ILE A 174 13.97 11.75 2.52
CA ILE A 174 15.42 11.99 2.65
C ILE A 174 15.94 11.38 3.96
N ASN A 175 15.17 11.47 5.03
CA ASN A 175 15.58 10.98 6.35
C ASN A 175 14.94 9.65 6.75
N ASN A 176 13.87 9.23 6.06
CA ASN A 176 13.06 8.07 6.42
C ASN A 176 12.75 7.19 5.21
N LYS A 177 13.76 6.92 4.36
CA LYS A 177 13.58 6.06 3.19
C LYS A 177 13.52 4.59 3.58
N TYR A 178 12.42 3.94 3.18
CA TYR A 178 12.34 2.49 3.10
C TYR A 178 12.78 2.04 1.70
N TRP A 179 13.68 1.08 1.62
CA TRP A 179 14.10 0.47 0.38
C TRP A 179 13.44 -0.89 0.22
N SER A 180 12.68 -1.06 -0.87
CA SER A 180 12.14 -2.35 -1.22
C SER A 180 13.29 -3.35 -1.48
N PRO A 181 13.21 -4.58 -0.96
CA PRO A 181 14.24 -5.60 -1.23
C PRO A 181 14.20 -6.14 -2.66
N VAL A 182 13.10 -5.95 -3.36
CA VAL A 182 12.89 -6.40 -4.76
C VAL A 182 12.21 -5.31 -5.58
N SER A 183 12.56 -5.23 -6.86
CA SER A 183 11.87 -4.43 -7.86
C SER A 183 10.49 -5.02 -8.18
N ARG A 184 9.81 -4.45 -9.16
CA ARG A 184 8.50 -4.93 -9.58
C ARG A 184 8.55 -6.37 -10.06
N ILE A 185 7.73 -7.22 -9.45
CA ILE A 185 7.56 -8.63 -9.82
C ILE A 185 6.28 -8.82 -10.65
N ASP A 186 6.28 -9.81 -11.51
CA ASP A 186 5.09 -10.29 -12.20
C ASP A 186 4.36 -11.30 -11.29
N ASN A 187 3.39 -10.80 -10.51
CA ASN A 187 2.62 -11.61 -9.58
C ASN A 187 1.84 -12.72 -10.29
N VAL A 188 1.29 -12.42 -11.47
CA VAL A 188 0.49 -13.38 -12.25
C VAL A 188 1.35 -14.54 -12.74
N TYR A 189 2.56 -14.23 -13.22
CA TYR A 189 3.51 -15.24 -13.61
C TYR A 189 3.93 -16.09 -12.40
N GLY A 190 4.28 -15.46 -11.28
CA GLY A 190 4.69 -16.16 -10.05
C GLY A 190 3.62 -17.11 -9.54
N ASP A 191 2.37 -16.68 -9.49
CA ASP A 191 1.24 -17.50 -9.04
C ASP A 191 0.96 -18.71 -9.93
N ARG A 192 1.23 -18.59 -11.25
CA ARG A 192 1.04 -19.66 -12.21
C ARG A 192 2.23 -20.59 -12.36
N ASN A 193 3.41 -20.16 -11.92
CA ASN A 193 4.66 -20.88 -12.06
C ASN A 193 5.34 -21.08 -10.71
N LEU A 194 4.65 -21.78 -9.81
CA LEU A 194 5.16 -22.08 -8.48
C LEU A 194 6.46 -22.86 -8.57
N PHE A 195 7.49 -22.38 -7.88
CA PHE A 195 8.78 -23.03 -7.78
C PHE A 195 9.08 -23.36 -6.33
N CYS A 196 9.21 -24.64 -6.01
CA CYS A 196 9.58 -25.11 -4.69
C CYS A 196 11.11 -25.21 -4.57
N VAL A 197 11.69 -24.43 -3.68
CA VAL A 197 13.14 -24.47 -3.38
C VAL A 197 13.45 -25.31 -2.13
N CYS A 198 12.42 -25.95 -1.53
CA CYS A 198 12.63 -26.84 -0.39
C CYS A 198 13.33 -28.11 -0.91
N PRO A 199 14.47 -28.51 -0.33
CA PRO A 199 15.08 -29.79 -0.68
C PRO A 199 14.11 -30.94 -0.38
N PRO A 200 14.15 -32.02 -1.14
CA PRO A 200 13.37 -33.22 -0.86
C PRO A 200 13.63 -33.74 0.56
N ILE A 201 12.65 -34.37 1.16
CA ILE A 201 12.74 -34.83 2.54
C ILE A 201 13.92 -35.80 2.75
N ASP A 202 14.25 -36.57 1.73
CA ASP A 202 15.34 -37.53 1.71
C ASP A 202 16.73 -36.88 1.94
N GLU A 203 16.93 -35.63 1.52
CA GLU A 203 18.17 -34.89 1.76
C GLU A 203 18.39 -34.55 3.26
N TYR A 204 17.30 -34.50 4.05
CA TYR A 204 17.40 -34.28 5.49
C TYR A 204 17.68 -35.57 6.27
N GLU A 205 17.43 -36.73 5.69
CA GLU A 205 17.73 -38.03 6.33
C GLU A 205 19.21 -38.43 6.23
N GLU A 206 19.86 -38.09 5.11
CA GLU A 206 21.29 -38.35 4.90
C GLU A 206 22.20 -37.53 5.83
N ALA A 207 21.75 -36.34 6.28
CA ALA A 207 22.53 -35.48 7.20
C ALA A 207 22.62 -36.04 8.64
N LYS A 208 21.89 -37.11 9.00
CA LYS A 208 21.89 -37.71 10.34
C LYS A 208 22.80 -38.92 10.48
N THR A 209 23.46 -39.35 9.42
CA THR A 209 24.31 -40.56 9.40
C THR A 209 25.81 -40.31 9.24
N GLY A 210 26.25 -39.04 9.44
CA GLY A 210 27.64 -38.64 9.41
C GLY A 210 28.21 -38.26 10.78
#